data_d8aa8319e96b7bda9ba8516efe22c806
#
_entry.id   d8aa8319e96b7bda9ba8516efe22c806
#
_cell.length_a   1.000
_cell.length_b   1.000
_cell.length_c   1.000
_cell.angle_alpha   90.00
_cell.angle_beta   90.00
_cell.angle_gamma   90.00
#
_symmetry.space_group_name_H-M   'P 1'
#
loop_
_entity.id
_entity.type
_entity.pdbx_description
1 polymer ?
#
loop_
_entity_poly.entity_id
_entity_poly.type
_entity_poly.pdbx_seq_one_letter_code
_entity_poly.pdbx_strand_id
1 'polypeptide(L)'
;MKKIKGIMICLLICTFLVMGSMAVWADQTGAVSGQPRVFDQAGLFSETEIIQLEEKIVQCRKSTKMDVVIVSAYADGERSAEEYADDYYDYGGFGAGKKASGVLLLYYMDGPGQPGGECYISTAGTMINMLTDERIESILDDVYGDLGNRDFAGATEHFLEDVKA
;
A
#
# COMPACT_ATOMS: atom_id res chain seq x y z
N MET A 1 72.07 2.82 1.07
CA MET A 1 70.81 3.53 1.27
C MET A 1 70.04 3.59 -0.04
N LYS A 2 69.57 2.46 -0.62
CA LYS A 2 68.77 2.43 -1.89
C LYS A 2 67.76 1.28 -2.00
N LYS A 3 67.33 0.66 -0.88
CA LYS A 3 66.42 -0.49 -0.91
C LYS A 3 65.07 -0.28 -0.19
N ILE A 4 64.74 0.91 0.27
CA ILE A 4 63.51 1.18 1.04
C ILE A 4 62.39 1.83 0.17
N LYS A 5 62.71 2.32 -1.04
CA LYS A 5 61.71 2.98 -1.91
C LYS A 5 60.81 2.01 -2.70
N GLY A 6 61.17 0.72 -2.81
CA GLY A 6 60.39 -0.26 -3.57
C GLY A 6 59.25 -0.92 -2.78
N ILE A 7 59.36 -0.97 -1.46
CA ILE A 7 58.40 -1.66 -0.59
C ILE A 7 57.15 -0.79 -0.28
N MET A 8 57.31 0.52 -0.30
CA MET A 8 56.24 1.46 0.01
C MET A 8 55.26 1.68 -1.17
N ILE A 9 55.65 1.35 -2.38
CA ILE A 9 54.78 1.46 -3.57
C ILE A 9 53.88 0.22 -3.71
N CYS A 10 54.33 -0.97 -3.30
CA CYS A 10 53.51 -2.18 -3.31
C CYS A 10 52.40 -2.19 -2.25
N LEU A 11 52.59 -1.48 -1.11
CA LEU A 11 51.57 -1.41 -0.04
C LEU A 11 50.45 -0.44 -0.35
N LEU A 12 50.65 0.52 -1.24
CA LEU A 12 49.64 1.50 -1.67
C LEU A 12 48.72 0.97 -2.79
N ILE A 13 49.12 -0.09 -3.49
CA ILE A 13 48.31 -0.70 -4.56
C ILE A 13 47.39 -1.78 -4.03
N CYS A 14 47.70 -2.41 -2.89
CA CYS A 14 46.85 -3.43 -2.28
C CYS A 14 45.67 -2.89 -1.51
N THR A 15 45.62 -1.61 -1.13
CA THR A 15 44.48 -1.04 -0.38
C THR A 15 43.36 -0.52 -1.26
N PHE A 16 43.50 -0.53 -2.59
CA PHE A 16 42.50 0.00 -3.54
C PHE A 16 41.59 -1.12 -4.17
N LEU A 17 41.84 -2.38 -3.82
CA LEU A 17 41.15 -3.52 -4.45
C LEU A 17 40.10 -4.22 -3.54
N VAL A 18 39.73 -3.61 -2.43
CA VAL A 18 38.68 -4.15 -1.51
C VAL A 18 37.42 -3.28 -1.46
N MET A 19 37.33 -2.23 -2.31
CA MET A 19 36.14 -1.44 -2.49
C MET A 19 35.41 -1.83 -3.79
N GLY A 20 34.89 -3.02 -3.87
CA GLY A 20 34.17 -3.40 -5.08
C GLY A 20 33.49 -4.74 -4.98
N SER A 21 32.54 -4.88 -4.15
CA SER A 21 31.37 -5.77 -4.34
C SER A 21 30.51 -5.73 -3.09
N MET A 22 29.94 -4.59 -2.77
CA MET A 22 28.60 -4.65 -2.23
C MET A 22 27.76 -5.12 -3.40
N ALA A 23 27.59 -6.43 -3.53
CA ALA A 23 26.51 -6.99 -4.27
C ALA A 23 25.27 -6.40 -3.62
N VAL A 24 24.68 -5.39 -4.23
CA VAL A 24 23.30 -5.03 -4.02
C VAL A 24 22.56 -6.29 -4.40
N TRP A 25 22.19 -7.05 -3.39
CA TRP A 25 21.13 -8.03 -3.53
C TRP A 25 19.91 -7.20 -3.85
N ALA A 26 19.71 -6.89 -5.13
CA ALA A 26 18.42 -6.47 -5.62
C ALA A 26 17.52 -7.64 -5.30
N ASP A 27 16.75 -7.45 -4.23
CA ASP A 27 15.62 -8.28 -3.88
C ASP A 27 14.76 -8.41 -5.14
N GLN A 28 14.71 -9.60 -5.70
CA GLN A 28 13.83 -9.94 -6.82
C GLN A 28 12.41 -10.26 -6.30
N THR A 29 11.99 -9.62 -5.24
CA THR A 29 10.59 -9.42 -4.98
C THR A 29 10.13 -8.43 -6.05
N GLY A 30 9.25 -8.86 -6.95
CA GLY A 30 8.80 -8.08 -8.10
C GLY A 30 8.29 -6.72 -7.63
N ALA A 31 9.18 -5.74 -7.60
CA ALA A 31 8.85 -4.39 -7.20
C ALA A 31 7.76 -3.89 -8.14
N VAL A 32 6.54 -3.81 -7.63
CA VAL A 32 5.44 -3.13 -8.32
C VAL A 32 5.94 -1.72 -8.61
N SER A 33 6.09 -1.39 -9.88
CA SER A 33 6.62 -0.11 -10.34
C SER A 33 5.70 1.03 -9.91
N GLY A 34 6.02 1.66 -8.77
CA GLY A 34 5.25 2.77 -8.24
C GLY A 34 5.35 2.87 -6.71
N GLN A 35 4.77 3.93 -6.14
CA GLN A 35 4.62 4.00 -4.69
C GLN A 35 3.57 2.96 -4.21
N PRO A 36 3.76 2.35 -3.03
CA PRO A 36 2.82 1.38 -2.49
C PRO A 36 1.42 1.99 -2.33
N ARG A 37 0.41 1.13 -2.36
CA ARG A 37 -1.00 1.49 -2.18
C ARG A 37 -1.69 0.66 -1.10
N VAL A 38 -1.00 -0.31 -0.53
CA VAL A 38 -1.44 -1.05 0.66
C VAL A 38 -0.63 -0.54 1.87
N PHE A 39 -1.33 0.03 2.84
CA PHE A 39 -0.77 0.58 4.08
C PHE A 39 -1.36 -0.18 5.26
N ASP A 40 -0.73 -1.28 5.61
CA ASP A 40 -1.21 -2.20 6.65
C ASP A 40 -0.64 -1.87 8.03
N GLN A 41 -1.22 -0.87 8.69
CA GLN A 41 -0.78 -0.43 10.02
C GLN A 41 -1.36 -1.30 11.15
N ALA A 42 -2.49 -1.97 10.90
CA ALA A 42 -3.10 -2.87 11.86
C ALA A 42 -2.60 -4.32 11.77
N GLY A 43 -1.80 -4.65 10.73
CA GLY A 43 -1.23 -5.98 10.55
C GLY A 43 -2.27 -7.02 10.15
N LEU A 44 -3.18 -6.68 9.26
CA LEU A 44 -4.27 -7.56 8.81
C LEU A 44 -3.85 -8.51 7.69
N PHE A 45 -2.78 -8.17 6.96
CA PHE A 45 -2.32 -8.90 5.78
C PHE A 45 -0.94 -9.53 6.02
N SER A 46 -0.70 -10.68 5.45
CA SER A 46 0.64 -11.24 5.31
C SER A 46 1.43 -10.52 4.22
N GLU A 47 2.76 -10.63 4.24
CA GLU A 47 3.62 -10.08 3.18
C GLU A 47 3.24 -10.57 1.78
N THR A 48 2.84 -11.83 1.65
CA THR A 48 2.40 -12.42 0.38
C THR A 48 1.10 -11.80 -0.11
N GLU A 49 0.13 -11.59 0.79
CA GLU A 49 -1.14 -10.94 0.45
C GLU A 49 -0.92 -9.48 0.03
N ILE A 50 -0.05 -8.74 0.72
CA ILE A 50 0.30 -7.36 0.33
C ILE A 50 0.84 -7.33 -1.10
N ILE A 51 1.77 -8.23 -1.46
CA ILE A 51 2.31 -8.29 -2.82
C ILE A 51 1.21 -8.58 -3.85
N GLN A 52 0.32 -9.53 -3.58
CA GLN A 52 -0.78 -9.88 -4.47
C GLN A 52 -1.79 -8.74 -4.62
N LEU A 53 -2.12 -8.07 -3.52
CA LEU A 53 -3.02 -6.90 -3.53
C LEU A 53 -2.43 -5.73 -4.31
N GLU A 54 -1.14 -5.44 -4.16
CA GLU A 54 -0.46 -4.40 -4.94
C GLU A 54 -0.51 -4.69 -6.45
N GLU A 55 -0.32 -5.94 -6.87
CA GLU A 55 -0.46 -6.34 -8.28
C GLU A 55 -1.89 -6.11 -8.80
N LYS A 56 -2.91 -6.50 -8.02
CA LYS A 56 -4.32 -6.29 -8.36
C LYS A 56 -4.69 -4.81 -8.41
N ILE A 57 -4.16 -4.00 -7.48
CA ILE A 57 -4.34 -2.55 -7.47
C ILE A 57 -3.76 -1.93 -8.73
N VAL A 58 -2.57 -2.33 -9.17
CA VAL A 58 -1.98 -1.85 -10.45
C VAL A 58 -2.91 -2.14 -11.63
N GLN A 59 -3.53 -3.32 -11.67
CA GLN A 59 -4.48 -3.67 -12.72
C GLN A 59 -5.77 -2.84 -12.62
N CYS A 60 -6.31 -2.65 -11.42
CA CYS A 60 -7.48 -1.83 -11.16
C CYS A 60 -7.23 -0.38 -11.61
N ARG A 61 -6.12 0.22 -11.23
CA ARG A 61 -5.70 1.58 -11.64
C ARG A 61 -5.52 1.72 -13.15
N LYS A 62 -5.04 0.68 -13.83
CA LYS A 62 -4.91 0.67 -15.30
C LYS A 62 -6.26 0.66 -16.00
N SER A 63 -7.25 -0.06 -15.47
CA SER A 63 -8.59 -0.15 -16.07
C SER A 63 -9.44 1.09 -15.80
N THR A 64 -9.48 1.55 -14.55
CA THR A 64 -10.32 2.67 -14.10
C THR A 64 -9.72 4.05 -14.42
N LYS A 65 -8.38 4.14 -14.56
CA LYS A 65 -7.61 5.40 -14.61
C LYS A 65 -7.71 6.22 -13.33
N MET A 66 -8.12 5.60 -12.23
CA MET A 66 -8.24 6.19 -10.89
C MET A 66 -7.15 5.67 -9.96
N ASP A 67 -6.88 6.36 -8.88
CA ASP A 67 -6.03 5.82 -7.82
C ASP A 67 -6.85 4.93 -6.90
N VAL A 68 -6.23 3.90 -6.33
CA VAL A 68 -6.86 2.98 -5.40
C VAL A 68 -5.91 2.75 -4.25
N VAL A 69 -6.38 2.96 -3.03
CA VAL A 69 -5.58 2.88 -1.79
C VAL A 69 -6.29 1.96 -0.80
N ILE A 70 -5.54 1.10 -0.16
CA ILE A 70 -6.01 0.22 0.92
C ILE A 70 -5.28 0.61 2.20
N VAL A 71 -6.02 0.86 3.26
CA VAL A 71 -5.47 1.23 4.56
C VAL A 71 -6.05 0.34 5.64
N SER A 72 -5.21 -0.19 6.51
CA SER A 72 -5.64 -0.73 7.78
C SER A 72 -5.02 0.08 8.92
N ALA A 73 -5.81 0.47 9.90
CA ALA A 73 -5.34 1.26 11.04
C ALA A 73 -6.13 0.90 12.31
N TYR A 74 -5.56 1.20 13.46
CA TYR A 74 -6.32 1.16 14.71
C TYR A 74 -7.00 2.50 14.97
N ALA A 75 -8.21 2.44 15.51
CA ALA A 75 -8.95 3.62 15.93
C ALA A 75 -8.12 4.43 16.96
N ASP A 76 -7.97 5.71 16.71
CA ASP A 76 -7.23 6.62 17.58
C ASP A 76 -8.09 7.18 18.74
N GLY A 77 -9.39 6.95 18.68
CA GLY A 77 -10.36 7.43 19.67
C GLY A 77 -10.72 8.92 19.53
N GLU A 78 -10.17 9.61 18.54
CA GLU A 78 -10.40 11.03 18.28
C GLU A 78 -11.20 11.25 17.00
N ARG A 79 -10.97 10.44 15.95
CA ARG A 79 -11.61 10.57 14.63
C ARG A 79 -12.56 9.41 14.36
N SER A 80 -13.63 9.67 13.61
CA SER A 80 -14.44 8.64 12.97
C SER A 80 -13.65 7.94 11.85
N ALA A 81 -14.14 6.78 11.37
CA ALA A 81 -13.56 6.12 10.20
C ALA A 81 -13.62 7.01 8.95
N GLU A 82 -14.70 7.76 8.79
CA GLU A 82 -14.86 8.76 7.72
C GLU A 82 -13.75 9.81 7.77
N GLU A 83 -13.65 10.53 8.90
CA GLU A 83 -12.63 11.58 9.07
C GLU A 83 -11.21 11.05 8.88
N TYR A 84 -10.95 9.84 9.38
CA TYR A 84 -9.63 9.21 9.21
C TYR A 84 -9.34 8.88 7.75
N ALA A 85 -10.29 8.30 7.03
CA ALA A 85 -10.12 7.89 5.64
C ALA A 85 -9.94 9.10 4.71
N ASP A 86 -10.76 10.13 4.89
CA ASP A 86 -10.72 11.35 4.11
C ASP A 86 -9.41 12.11 4.32
N ASP A 87 -9.01 12.31 5.58
CA ASP A 87 -7.74 12.92 5.94
C ASP A 87 -6.55 12.13 5.36
N TYR A 88 -6.59 10.79 5.47
CA TYR A 88 -5.52 9.94 4.98
C TYR A 88 -5.36 10.07 3.47
N TYR A 89 -6.48 10.13 2.73
CA TYR A 89 -6.46 10.31 1.29
C TYR A 89 -5.98 11.70 0.89
N ASP A 90 -6.55 12.74 1.47
CA ASP A 90 -6.30 14.13 1.10
C ASP A 90 -4.88 14.59 1.43
N TYR A 91 -4.39 14.24 2.62
CA TYR A 91 -3.03 14.61 3.04
C TYR A 91 -1.95 13.62 2.59
N GLY A 92 -2.32 12.41 2.19
CA GLY A 92 -1.40 11.38 1.69
C GLY A 92 -0.85 11.65 0.28
N GLY A 93 -1.43 12.62 -0.42
CA GLY A 93 -1.03 12.97 -1.79
C GLY A 93 -1.43 11.93 -2.83
N PHE A 94 -2.52 11.21 -2.57
CA PHE A 94 -3.09 10.22 -3.46
C PHE A 94 -3.93 10.85 -4.58
N GLY A 95 -4.32 10.02 -5.53
CA GLY A 95 -5.25 10.39 -6.59
C GLY A 95 -4.64 10.55 -7.97
N ALA A 96 -5.44 10.26 -8.97
CA ALA A 96 -5.08 10.33 -10.37
C ALA A 96 -5.47 11.67 -11.00
N GLY A 97 -4.54 12.24 -11.75
CA GLY A 97 -4.78 13.45 -12.54
C GLY A 97 -5.01 14.70 -11.71
N LYS A 98 -5.50 15.77 -12.39
CA LYS A 98 -5.67 17.10 -11.75
C LYS A 98 -6.75 17.16 -10.68
N LYS A 99 -7.67 16.19 -10.67
CA LYS A 99 -8.79 16.13 -9.71
C LYS A 99 -8.50 15.22 -8.53
N ALA A 100 -7.29 14.68 -8.43
CA ALA A 100 -6.90 13.69 -7.43
C ALA A 100 -7.91 12.53 -7.33
N SER A 101 -8.35 12.02 -8.50
CA SER A 101 -9.45 11.05 -8.58
C SER A 101 -9.04 9.67 -8.09
N GLY A 102 -9.83 9.09 -7.20
CA GLY A 102 -9.59 7.73 -6.70
C GLY A 102 -10.49 7.35 -5.53
N VAL A 103 -10.16 6.20 -4.95
CA VAL A 103 -10.91 5.59 -3.85
C VAL A 103 -9.94 5.02 -2.82
N LEU A 104 -10.32 5.09 -1.55
CA LEU A 104 -9.62 4.45 -0.43
C LEU A 104 -10.61 3.54 0.31
N LEU A 105 -10.20 2.29 0.53
CA LEU A 105 -10.86 1.38 1.48
C LEU A 105 -10.08 1.40 2.79
N LEU A 106 -10.74 1.75 3.88
CA LEU A 106 -10.21 1.72 5.24
C LEU A 106 -10.79 0.54 6.03
N TYR A 107 -9.91 -0.21 6.68
CA TYR A 107 -10.22 -1.11 7.80
C TYR A 107 -9.81 -0.41 9.10
N TYR A 108 -10.77 0.12 9.84
CA TYR A 108 -10.54 0.91 11.06
C TYR A 108 -10.85 0.04 12.27
N MET A 109 -9.83 -0.59 12.84
CA MET A 109 -9.95 -1.63 13.86
C MET A 109 -10.02 -1.03 15.26
N ASP A 110 -10.83 -1.60 16.16
CA ASP A 110 -11.01 -1.11 17.54
C ASP A 110 -9.72 -1.10 18.36
N GLY A 111 -8.75 -1.96 18.04
CA GLY A 111 -7.45 -2.00 18.71
C GLY A 111 -6.77 -3.36 18.60
N PRO A 112 -5.50 -3.46 19.03
CA PRO A 112 -4.76 -4.71 18.97
C PRO A 112 -5.46 -5.83 19.73
N GLY A 113 -5.77 -6.94 19.04
CA GLY A 113 -6.43 -8.11 19.64
C GLY A 113 -7.94 -7.96 19.84
N GLN A 114 -8.53 -6.82 19.51
CA GLN A 114 -9.98 -6.65 19.53
C GLN A 114 -10.57 -7.24 18.23
N PRO A 115 -11.76 -7.89 18.31
CA PRO A 115 -12.35 -8.51 17.14
C PRO A 115 -13.14 -7.54 16.25
N GLY A 116 -13.45 -6.34 16.75
CA GLY A 116 -14.28 -5.34 16.10
C GLY A 116 -13.51 -4.34 15.26
N GLY A 117 -14.28 -3.57 14.53
CA GLY A 117 -13.80 -2.50 13.67
C GLY A 117 -14.87 -2.06 12.70
N GLU A 118 -14.54 -1.07 11.92
CA GLU A 118 -15.40 -0.43 10.94
C GLU A 118 -14.70 -0.37 9.59
N CYS A 119 -15.45 -0.56 8.48
CA CYS A 119 -14.93 -0.31 7.14
C CYS A 119 -15.53 0.98 6.60
N TYR A 120 -14.69 1.75 5.93
CA TYR A 120 -15.14 2.97 5.27
C TYR A 120 -14.52 3.10 3.87
N ILE A 121 -15.31 3.63 2.92
CA ILE A 121 -14.85 3.92 1.56
C ILE A 121 -14.90 5.41 1.35
N SER A 122 -13.72 6.02 1.21
CA SER A 122 -13.56 7.42 0.80
C SER A 122 -13.38 7.53 -0.72
N THR A 123 -14.06 8.48 -1.35
CA THR A 123 -13.97 8.73 -2.80
C THR A 123 -13.58 10.16 -3.11
N ALA A 124 -12.73 10.36 -4.12
CA ALA A 124 -12.27 11.68 -4.50
C ALA A 124 -12.36 11.92 -6.02
N GLY A 125 -12.53 13.18 -6.38
CA GLY A 125 -12.53 13.63 -7.76
C GLY A 125 -13.64 13.04 -8.61
N THR A 126 -13.29 12.39 -9.73
CA THR A 126 -14.29 11.79 -10.64
C THR A 126 -14.82 10.45 -10.12
N MET A 127 -14.16 9.81 -9.15
CA MET A 127 -14.64 8.57 -8.54
C MET A 127 -15.98 8.76 -7.83
N ILE A 128 -16.24 9.93 -7.25
CA ILE A 128 -17.53 10.29 -6.60
C ILE A 128 -18.73 10.05 -7.53
N ASN A 129 -18.55 10.26 -8.85
CA ASN A 129 -19.63 10.04 -9.81
C ASN A 129 -19.71 8.59 -10.31
N MET A 130 -18.67 7.78 -10.08
CA MET A 130 -18.62 6.38 -10.49
C MET A 130 -19.11 5.46 -9.37
N LEU A 131 -18.74 5.77 -8.13
CA LEU A 131 -19.21 5.07 -6.94
C LEU A 131 -20.26 5.95 -6.26
N THR A 132 -21.52 5.72 -6.60
CA THR A 132 -22.67 6.35 -5.92
C THR A 132 -22.86 5.76 -4.53
N ASP A 133 -23.59 6.45 -3.66
CA ASP A 133 -23.86 5.97 -2.29
C ASP A 133 -24.44 4.54 -2.28
N GLU A 134 -25.41 4.26 -3.15
CA GLU A 134 -26.02 2.93 -3.29
C GLU A 134 -24.97 1.86 -3.69
N ARG A 135 -24.00 2.23 -4.53
CA ARG A 135 -22.94 1.33 -4.95
C ARG A 135 -21.91 1.12 -3.85
N ILE A 136 -21.57 2.16 -3.10
CA ILE A 136 -20.70 2.08 -1.93
C ILE A 136 -21.32 1.15 -0.87
N GLU A 137 -22.63 1.31 -0.58
CA GLU A 137 -23.35 0.42 0.33
C GLU A 137 -23.28 -1.04 -0.11
N SER A 138 -23.51 -1.32 -1.40
CA SER A 138 -23.41 -2.68 -1.95
C SER A 138 -22.02 -3.27 -1.81
N ILE A 139 -20.97 -2.49 -2.11
CA ILE A 139 -19.58 -2.91 -1.96
C ILE A 139 -19.24 -3.21 -0.49
N LEU A 140 -19.72 -2.36 0.43
CA LEU A 140 -19.49 -2.57 1.86
C LEU A 140 -20.21 -3.83 2.36
N ASP A 141 -21.42 -4.13 1.88
CA ASP A 141 -22.12 -5.37 2.22
C ASP A 141 -21.32 -6.61 1.80
N ASP A 142 -20.73 -6.61 0.61
CA ASP A 142 -19.88 -7.69 0.13
C ASP A 142 -18.59 -7.80 0.96
N VAL A 143 -17.93 -6.68 1.26
CA VAL A 143 -16.75 -6.62 2.14
C VAL A 143 -17.08 -7.18 3.52
N TYR A 144 -18.18 -6.77 4.15
CA TYR A 144 -18.59 -7.28 5.46
C TYR A 144 -18.93 -8.77 5.43
N GLY A 145 -19.45 -9.29 4.32
CA GLY A 145 -19.71 -10.72 4.12
C GLY A 145 -18.44 -11.57 4.28
N ASP A 146 -17.33 -11.13 3.70
CA ASP A 146 -16.04 -11.83 3.79
C ASP A 146 -15.39 -11.65 5.18
N LEU A 147 -15.54 -10.49 5.79
CA LEU A 147 -14.99 -10.19 7.12
C LEU A 147 -15.59 -11.06 8.22
N GLY A 148 -16.77 -11.64 8.01
CA GLY A 148 -17.35 -12.64 8.92
C GLY A 148 -16.42 -13.84 9.16
N ASN A 149 -15.54 -14.14 8.20
CA ASN A 149 -14.49 -15.16 8.29
C ASN A 149 -13.10 -14.59 8.60
N ARG A 150 -12.98 -13.28 8.84
CA ARG A 150 -11.72 -12.54 8.97
C ARG A 150 -10.81 -12.64 7.73
N ASP A 151 -11.40 -12.81 6.56
CA ASP A 151 -10.71 -12.84 5.27
C ASP A 151 -10.57 -11.41 4.70
N PHE A 152 -9.64 -10.65 5.28
CA PHE A 152 -9.38 -9.28 4.85
C PHE A 152 -8.82 -9.21 3.43
N ALA A 153 -8.02 -10.20 3.03
CA ALA A 153 -7.46 -10.26 1.70
C ALA A 153 -8.55 -10.53 0.65
N GLY A 154 -9.43 -11.52 0.89
CA GLY A 154 -10.58 -11.80 0.05
C GLY A 154 -11.53 -10.61 -0.07
N ALA A 155 -11.87 -9.98 1.06
CA ALA A 155 -12.68 -8.76 1.09
C ALA A 155 -12.09 -7.63 0.24
N THR A 156 -10.77 -7.42 0.33
CA THR A 156 -10.07 -6.42 -0.48
C THR A 156 -10.07 -6.79 -1.97
N GLU A 157 -9.94 -8.08 -2.30
CA GLU A 157 -10.02 -8.54 -3.69
C GLU A 157 -11.40 -8.28 -4.31
N HIS A 158 -12.48 -8.59 -3.59
CA HIS A 158 -13.84 -8.28 -4.03
C HIS A 158 -14.06 -6.79 -4.20
N PHE A 159 -13.64 -5.97 -3.23
CA PHE A 159 -13.65 -4.51 -3.38
C PHE A 159 -12.96 -4.05 -4.67
N LEU A 160 -11.76 -4.58 -4.98
CA LEU A 160 -11.03 -4.21 -6.20
C LEU A 160 -11.75 -4.66 -7.48
N GLU A 161 -12.53 -5.73 -7.45
CA GLU A 161 -13.35 -6.19 -8.57
C GLU A 161 -14.56 -5.29 -8.77
N ASP A 162 -15.22 -4.93 -7.69
CA ASP A 162 -16.39 -4.06 -7.71
C ASP A 162 -16.07 -2.64 -8.17
N VAL A 163 -14.93 -2.10 -7.76
CA VAL A 163 -14.45 -0.78 -8.24
C VAL A 163 -14.22 -0.76 -9.75
N LYS A 164 -13.94 -1.91 -10.38
CA LYS A 164 -13.74 -2.03 -11.84
C LYS A 164 -15.03 -2.22 -12.64
N ALA A 165 -16.06 -2.76 -12.01
CA ALA A 165 -17.34 -3.10 -12.65
C ALA A 165 -18.16 -1.85 -12.97
#